data_dda37a939819fcc61acdc7e723cc3611
#
_entry.id   dda37a939819fcc61acdc7e723cc3611
#
_cell.length_a   1.000
_cell.length_b   1.000
_cell.length_c   1.000
_cell.angle_alpha   90.00
_cell.angle_beta   90.00
_cell.angle_gamma   90.00
#
_symmetry.space_group_name_H-M   'P 1'
#
loop_
_entity.id
_entity.type
_entity.pdbx_description
1 polymer ?
#
loop_
_entity_poly.entity_id
_entity_poly.type
_entity_poly.pdbx_seq_one_letter_code
_entity_poly.pdbx_strand_id
1 'polypeptide(L)'
;MFYFESDGKIMSENKFKLCGYYNYTVVLTYIGLLFGLYGVVQVIEKNFQMALICLMVAGLCDMFDGMIAATRERTSSEKRFGIQIDSLCDLICFCVMPALFIYQISGQHKIAMAVGALYVLCGLIRLAYYNVQEEERQSDTTEKRTYYVGLPVTSAALILPLSFVLSGHLPGKEQFVPVYILAMTAVAFVLPIHVKKPYFAGKIALVFTGIAEFVILLMSVGLNI
;
A
#
# COMPACT_ATOMS: atom_id res chain seq x y z
N MET A 1 13.30 -31.63 10.14
CA MET A 1 13.12 -31.37 11.58
C MET A 1 11.77 -31.98 11.96
N PHE A 2 11.80 -33.13 12.66
CA PHE A 2 10.61 -33.91 13.00
C PHE A 2 10.07 -33.38 14.33
N TYR A 3 8.82 -32.93 14.37
CA TYR A 3 8.10 -32.69 15.62
C TYR A 3 7.31 -33.94 15.96
N PHE A 4 7.60 -34.52 17.13
CA PHE A 4 6.79 -35.59 17.73
C PHE A 4 5.61 -34.96 18.45
N GLU A 5 4.41 -35.28 18.04
CA GLU A 5 3.20 -35.03 18.80
C GLU A 5 2.80 -36.31 19.55
N SER A 6 2.34 -36.19 20.77
CA SER A 6 2.26 -37.20 21.81
C SER A 6 1.16 -38.28 21.67
N ASP A 7 0.67 -38.56 20.49
CA ASP A 7 -0.30 -39.62 20.27
C ASP A 7 0.09 -40.46 19.04
N GLY A 8 0.84 -41.47 19.23
CA GLY A 8 1.38 -42.53 18.37
C GLY A 8 0.60 -42.96 17.11
N LYS A 9 0.06 -42.05 16.33
CA LYS A 9 -0.47 -42.29 14.98
C LYS A 9 0.48 -41.74 13.93
N ILE A 10 1.23 -42.65 13.32
CA ILE A 10 1.97 -42.35 12.08
C ILE A 10 0.90 -42.06 11.01
N MET A 11 0.62 -40.79 10.76
CA MET A 11 -0.14 -40.37 9.59
C MET A 11 0.82 -40.17 8.41
N SER A 12 0.99 -41.22 7.61
CA SER A 12 1.59 -41.17 6.29
C SER A 12 0.58 -40.50 5.32
N GLU A 13 0.58 -39.19 5.21
CA GLU A 13 0.16 -38.51 4.01
C GLU A 13 1.20 -37.44 3.67
N ASN A 14 2.08 -37.79 2.74
CA ASN A 14 3.02 -36.87 2.11
C ASN A 14 2.27 -35.91 1.19
N LYS A 15 1.38 -35.05 1.77
CA LYS A 15 0.82 -33.89 1.07
C LYS A 15 1.90 -32.83 1.08
N PHE A 16 2.42 -32.53 -0.10
CA PHE A 16 3.32 -31.41 -0.33
C PHE A 16 2.63 -30.13 0.16
N LYS A 17 2.91 -29.71 1.40
CA LYS A 17 2.36 -28.50 1.99
C LYS A 17 3.28 -27.35 1.64
N LEU A 18 2.80 -26.44 0.79
CA LEU A 18 3.47 -25.16 0.56
C LEU A 18 3.51 -24.35 1.86
N CYS A 19 4.61 -23.62 2.09
CA CYS A 19 4.72 -22.72 3.23
C CYS A 19 3.75 -21.54 3.07
N GLY A 20 2.92 -21.27 4.09
CA GLY A 20 1.99 -20.15 4.10
C GLY A 20 0.53 -20.56 4.37
N TYR A 21 -0.33 -19.56 4.49
CA TYR A 21 -1.78 -19.72 4.68
C TYR A 21 -2.50 -19.27 3.41
N TYR A 22 -2.98 -20.25 2.63
CA TYR A 22 -3.62 -20.02 1.33
C TYR A 22 -5.13 -20.09 1.47
N ASN A 23 -5.73 -18.94 1.73
CA ASN A 23 -7.18 -18.82 1.77
C ASN A 23 -7.62 -17.59 0.95
N TYR A 24 -8.91 -17.50 0.60
CA TYR A 24 -9.41 -16.42 -0.24
C TYR A 24 -9.26 -15.03 0.39
N THR A 25 -9.01 -14.93 1.70
CA THR A 25 -8.90 -13.65 2.41
C THR A 25 -7.63 -12.88 2.09
N VAL A 26 -6.59 -13.54 1.56
CA VAL A 26 -5.32 -12.92 1.13
C VAL A 26 -5.20 -12.77 -0.39
N VAL A 27 -6.19 -13.28 -1.15
CA VAL A 27 -6.13 -13.24 -2.62
C VAL A 27 -6.14 -11.79 -3.14
N LEU A 28 -6.95 -10.92 -2.53
CA LEU A 28 -7.05 -9.53 -2.96
C LEU A 28 -5.74 -8.77 -2.71
N THR A 29 -5.07 -9.02 -1.57
CA THR A 29 -3.74 -8.50 -1.27
C THR A 29 -2.70 -8.93 -2.32
N TYR A 30 -2.75 -10.21 -2.76
CA TYR A 30 -1.87 -10.70 -3.83
C TYR A 30 -2.17 -10.04 -5.19
N ILE A 31 -3.45 -9.83 -5.52
CA ILE A 31 -3.84 -9.11 -6.73
C ILE A 31 -3.32 -7.67 -6.67
N GLY A 32 -3.48 -6.98 -5.54
CA GLY A 32 -2.92 -5.64 -5.31
C GLY A 32 -1.41 -5.60 -5.53
N LEU A 33 -0.66 -6.59 -4.98
CA LEU A 33 0.77 -6.71 -5.19
C LEU A 33 1.14 -6.88 -6.67
N LEU A 34 0.40 -7.73 -7.42
CA LEU A 34 0.67 -7.92 -8.85
C LEU A 34 0.47 -6.62 -9.64
N PHE A 35 -0.57 -5.84 -9.33
CA PHE A 35 -0.74 -4.51 -9.91
C PHE A 35 0.39 -3.56 -9.50
N GLY A 36 0.81 -3.57 -8.22
CA GLY A 36 1.94 -2.77 -7.76
C GLY A 36 3.24 -3.10 -8.49
N LEU A 37 3.55 -4.39 -8.67
CA LEU A 37 4.73 -4.85 -9.42
C LEU A 37 4.65 -4.47 -10.91
N TYR A 38 3.48 -4.63 -11.53
CA TYR A 38 3.28 -4.18 -12.91
C TYR A 38 3.45 -2.66 -13.02
N GLY A 39 2.96 -1.91 -12.02
CA GLY A 39 3.19 -0.47 -11.91
C GLY A 39 4.68 -0.11 -11.84
N VAL A 40 5.50 -0.88 -11.10
CA VAL A 40 6.97 -0.69 -11.09
C VAL A 40 7.57 -0.87 -12.49
N VAL A 41 7.14 -1.89 -13.24
CA VAL A 41 7.59 -2.08 -14.64
C VAL A 41 7.21 -0.87 -15.49
N GLN A 42 5.98 -0.37 -15.36
CA GLN A 42 5.51 0.81 -16.10
C GLN A 42 6.30 2.10 -15.73
N VAL A 43 6.73 2.24 -14.47
CA VAL A 43 7.64 3.33 -14.06
C VAL A 43 8.98 3.22 -14.78
N ILE A 44 9.56 2.01 -14.86
CA ILE A 44 10.84 1.77 -15.55
C ILE A 44 10.71 2.10 -17.04
N GLU A 45 9.60 1.73 -17.66
CA GLU A 45 9.27 2.02 -19.06
C GLU A 45 8.86 3.48 -19.30
N LYS A 46 8.83 4.30 -18.24
CA LYS A 46 8.41 5.72 -18.27
C LYS A 46 6.95 5.92 -18.69
N ASN A 47 6.13 4.90 -18.58
CA ASN A 47 4.70 5.01 -18.76
C ASN A 47 4.04 5.42 -17.44
N PHE A 48 4.24 6.68 -17.04
CA PHE A 48 3.85 7.21 -15.75
C PHE A 48 2.36 7.13 -15.48
N GLN A 49 1.53 7.31 -16.50
CA GLN A 49 0.08 7.24 -16.36
C GLN A 49 -0.39 5.83 -16.01
N MET A 50 0.07 4.81 -16.74
CA MET A 50 -0.27 3.42 -16.44
C MET A 50 0.25 3.00 -15.07
N ALA A 51 1.44 3.47 -14.67
CA ALA A 51 1.98 3.26 -13.34
C ALA A 51 1.04 3.81 -12.24
N LEU A 52 0.53 5.03 -12.42
CA LEU A 52 -0.41 5.64 -11.48
C LEU A 52 -1.76 4.91 -11.43
N ILE A 53 -2.27 4.46 -12.58
CA ILE A 53 -3.47 3.61 -12.63
C ILE A 53 -3.26 2.32 -11.82
N CYS A 54 -2.12 1.66 -11.99
CA CYS A 54 -1.78 0.46 -11.22
C CYS A 54 -1.71 0.73 -9.71
N LEU A 55 -1.13 1.87 -9.31
CA LEU A 55 -1.09 2.31 -7.91
C LEU A 55 -2.49 2.50 -7.34
N MET A 56 -3.38 3.15 -8.09
CA MET A 56 -4.77 3.36 -7.68
C MET A 56 -5.54 2.05 -7.54
N VAL A 57 -5.34 1.10 -8.48
CA VAL A 57 -5.95 -0.23 -8.40
C VAL A 57 -5.41 -1.00 -7.19
N ALA A 58 -4.10 -0.95 -6.91
CA ALA A 58 -3.53 -1.55 -5.71
C ALA A 58 -4.14 -0.94 -4.43
N GLY A 59 -4.35 0.38 -4.38
CA GLY A 59 -5.02 1.06 -3.27
C GLY A 59 -6.48 0.66 -3.10
N LEU A 60 -7.21 0.40 -4.19
CA LEU A 60 -8.55 -0.18 -4.11
C LEU A 60 -8.53 -1.60 -3.54
N CYS A 61 -7.60 -2.44 -3.98
CA CYS A 61 -7.46 -3.80 -3.45
C CYS A 61 -7.21 -3.77 -1.93
N ASP A 62 -6.28 -2.95 -1.45
CA ASP A 62 -5.98 -2.75 -0.03
C ASP A 62 -7.22 -2.28 0.77
N MET A 63 -7.96 -1.31 0.24
CA MET A 63 -9.14 -0.80 0.95
C MET A 63 -10.22 -1.87 1.17
N PHE A 64 -10.32 -2.86 0.27
CA PHE A 64 -11.34 -3.91 0.31
C PHE A 64 -10.88 -5.22 0.95
N ASP A 65 -9.58 -5.52 1.01
CA ASP A 65 -9.07 -6.79 1.51
C ASP A 65 -9.39 -7.02 3.00
N GLY A 66 -9.29 -5.98 3.82
CA GLY A 66 -9.71 -6.04 5.22
C GLY A 66 -11.20 -6.36 5.41
N MET A 67 -12.08 -5.95 4.46
CA MET A 67 -13.50 -6.33 4.49
C MET A 67 -13.69 -7.80 4.11
N ILE A 68 -12.98 -8.28 3.09
CA ILE A 68 -12.99 -9.69 2.70
C ILE A 68 -12.39 -10.55 3.82
N ALA A 69 -11.31 -10.10 4.45
CA ALA A 69 -10.70 -10.78 5.58
C ALA A 69 -11.65 -10.95 6.78
N ALA A 70 -12.61 -10.04 6.95
CA ALA A 70 -13.60 -10.09 8.03
C ALA A 70 -14.75 -11.06 7.76
N THR A 71 -14.91 -11.60 6.54
CA THR A 71 -16.01 -12.53 6.19
C THR A 71 -15.78 -13.96 6.67
N ARG A 72 -14.58 -14.29 7.14
CA ARG A 72 -14.21 -15.62 7.61
C ARG A 72 -13.62 -15.58 9.01
N GLU A 73 -14.00 -16.56 9.83
CA GLU A 73 -13.26 -16.84 11.07
C GLU A 73 -11.87 -17.39 10.72
N ARG A 74 -10.84 -16.77 11.28
CA ARG A 74 -9.44 -17.10 11.05
C ARG A 74 -8.77 -17.45 12.38
N THR A 75 -7.87 -18.43 12.35
CA THR A 75 -6.99 -18.75 13.49
C THR A 75 -6.07 -17.56 13.80
N SER A 76 -5.51 -17.54 15.02
CA SER A 76 -4.54 -16.49 15.41
C SER A 76 -3.34 -16.44 14.46
N SER A 77 -2.83 -17.59 14.01
CA SER A 77 -1.73 -17.67 13.05
C SER A 77 -2.10 -17.13 11.66
N GLU A 78 -3.30 -17.43 11.16
CA GLU A 78 -3.79 -16.87 9.89
C GLU A 78 -3.98 -15.35 9.97
N LYS A 79 -4.44 -14.82 11.11
CA LYS A 79 -4.57 -13.36 11.31
C LYS A 79 -3.21 -12.68 11.29
N ARG A 80 -2.25 -13.21 12.06
CA ARG A 80 -0.87 -12.66 12.11
C ARG A 80 -0.20 -12.72 10.74
N PHE A 81 -0.32 -13.85 10.02
CA PHE A 81 0.19 -13.97 8.66
C PHE A 81 -0.44 -12.92 7.73
N GLY A 82 -1.77 -12.73 7.79
CA GLY A 82 -2.47 -11.73 7.00
C GLY A 82 -1.93 -10.32 7.23
N ILE A 83 -1.72 -9.91 8.49
CA ILE A 83 -1.15 -8.58 8.84
C ILE A 83 0.25 -8.43 8.25
N GLN A 84 1.10 -9.46 8.35
CA GLN A 84 2.47 -9.37 7.85
C GLN A 84 2.53 -9.29 6.32
N ILE A 85 1.75 -10.14 5.62
CA ILE A 85 1.76 -10.16 4.16
C ILE A 85 1.19 -8.86 3.59
N ASP A 86 0.15 -8.31 4.21
CA ASP A 86 -0.46 -7.02 3.88
C ASP A 86 0.58 -5.89 3.97
N SER A 87 1.27 -5.75 5.10
CA SER A 87 2.31 -4.74 5.29
C SER A 87 3.50 -4.89 4.33
N LEU A 88 3.87 -6.11 3.94
CA LEU A 88 4.93 -6.35 2.96
C LEU A 88 4.48 -5.93 1.55
N CYS A 89 3.23 -6.20 1.18
CA CYS A 89 2.64 -5.74 -0.07
C CYS A 89 2.52 -4.22 -0.10
N ASP A 90 2.05 -3.61 0.99
CA ASP A 90 1.95 -2.16 1.15
C ASP A 90 3.29 -1.45 0.97
N LEU A 91 4.36 -2.01 1.56
CA LEU A 91 5.71 -1.47 1.41
C LEU A 91 6.12 -1.41 -0.07
N ILE A 92 5.83 -2.44 -0.84
CA ILE A 92 6.18 -2.49 -2.27
C ILE A 92 5.29 -1.52 -3.05
N CYS A 93 3.97 -1.60 -2.88
CA CYS A 93 3.01 -0.85 -3.68
C CYS A 93 3.01 0.65 -3.37
N PHE A 94 3.03 1.02 -2.07
CA PHE A 94 2.80 2.41 -1.64
C PHE A 94 4.05 3.12 -1.12
N CYS A 95 5.19 2.42 -1.03
CA CYS A 95 6.45 3.05 -0.67
C CYS A 95 7.50 2.91 -1.78
N VAL A 96 7.83 1.70 -2.20
CA VAL A 96 8.89 1.46 -3.19
C VAL A 96 8.50 1.98 -4.57
N MET A 97 7.30 1.66 -5.06
CA MET A 97 6.84 2.10 -6.37
C MET A 97 6.76 3.64 -6.48
N PRO A 98 6.15 4.40 -5.53
CA PRO A 98 6.19 5.86 -5.54
C PRO A 98 7.60 6.46 -5.48
N ALA A 99 8.51 5.85 -4.73
CA ALA A 99 9.91 6.31 -4.67
C ALA A 99 10.61 6.15 -6.03
N LEU A 100 10.40 5.04 -6.71
CA LEU A 100 10.90 4.83 -8.08
C LEU A 100 10.25 5.79 -9.08
N PHE A 101 8.95 6.06 -8.92
CA PHE A 101 8.22 7.02 -9.75
C PHE A 101 8.85 8.41 -9.72
N ILE A 102 9.06 8.98 -8.52
CA ILE A 102 9.67 10.32 -8.40
C ILE A 102 11.12 10.35 -8.90
N TYR A 103 11.86 9.26 -8.74
CA TYR A 103 13.21 9.15 -9.27
C TYR A 103 13.21 9.16 -10.81
N GLN A 104 12.32 8.41 -11.46
CA GLN A 104 12.26 8.35 -12.91
C GLN A 104 11.71 9.65 -13.53
N ILE A 105 10.62 10.22 -12.99
CA ILE A 105 10.01 11.43 -13.54
C ILE A 105 10.92 12.65 -13.40
N SER A 106 11.77 12.69 -12.36
CA SER A 106 12.75 13.77 -12.16
C SER A 106 14.00 13.66 -13.07
N GLY A 107 14.02 12.71 -14.00
CA GLY A 107 15.21 12.45 -14.82
C GLY A 107 16.35 11.81 -14.05
N GLN A 108 16.04 10.96 -13.08
CA GLN A 108 17.01 10.25 -12.22
C GLN A 108 17.86 11.19 -11.34
N HIS A 109 17.24 12.26 -10.87
CA HIS A 109 17.93 13.27 -10.09
C HIS A 109 18.31 12.76 -8.69
N LYS A 110 19.52 13.09 -8.21
CA LYS A 110 20.05 12.62 -6.90
C LYS A 110 19.17 13.04 -5.71
N ILE A 111 18.57 14.23 -5.76
CA ILE A 111 17.65 14.70 -4.71
C ILE A 111 16.40 13.81 -4.66
N ALA A 112 15.81 13.47 -5.81
CA ALA A 112 14.65 12.58 -5.86
C ALA A 112 14.99 11.18 -5.35
N MET A 113 16.20 10.67 -5.61
CA MET A 113 16.68 9.43 -5.02
C MET A 113 16.75 9.51 -3.48
N ALA A 114 17.32 10.58 -2.93
CA ALA A 114 17.43 10.78 -1.48
C ALA A 114 16.04 10.90 -0.82
N VAL A 115 15.13 11.67 -1.43
CA VAL A 115 13.73 11.82 -0.97
C VAL A 115 13.00 10.47 -1.04
N GLY A 116 13.17 9.72 -2.14
CA GLY A 116 12.58 8.39 -2.30
C GLY A 116 13.06 7.40 -1.24
N ALA A 117 14.36 7.39 -0.95
CA ALA A 117 14.93 6.54 0.11
C ALA A 117 14.37 6.91 1.50
N LEU A 118 14.28 8.21 1.82
CA LEU A 118 13.67 8.68 3.05
C LEU A 118 12.19 8.32 3.14
N TYR A 119 11.45 8.47 2.04
CA TYR A 119 10.04 8.12 1.96
C TYR A 119 9.79 6.63 2.25
N VAL A 120 10.58 5.74 1.63
CA VAL A 120 10.50 4.29 1.88
C VAL A 120 10.83 3.98 3.35
N LEU A 121 11.87 4.61 3.91
CA LEU A 121 12.26 4.41 5.31
C LEU A 121 11.14 4.84 6.27
N CYS A 122 10.54 6.00 6.07
CA CYS A 122 9.42 6.49 6.89
C CYS A 122 8.19 5.58 6.77
N GLY A 123 7.87 5.10 5.57
CA GLY A 123 6.79 4.14 5.34
C GLY A 123 7.03 2.81 6.03
N LEU A 124 8.25 2.27 5.95
CA LEU A 124 8.66 1.04 6.62
C LEU A 124 8.54 1.16 8.15
N ILE A 125 9.05 2.27 8.73
CA ILE A 125 8.95 2.53 10.18
C ILE A 125 7.47 2.58 10.59
N ARG A 126 6.64 3.28 9.82
CA ARG A 126 5.20 3.37 10.09
C ARG A 126 4.51 2.02 10.05
N LEU A 127 4.77 1.19 9.01
CA LEU A 127 4.16 -0.13 8.88
C LEU A 127 4.58 -1.05 10.03
N ALA A 128 5.86 -1.09 10.37
CA ALA A 128 6.37 -1.86 11.50
C ALA A 128 5.74 -1.43 12.83
N TYR A 129 5.68 -0.12 13.09
CA TYR A 129 5.05 0.43 14.31
C TYR A 129 3.56 0.09 14.38
N TYR A 130 2.85 0.20 13.25
CA TYR A 130 1.42 -0.17 13.18
C TYR A 130 1.19 -1.66 13.47
N ASN A 131 2.05 -2.55 12.97
CA ASN A 131 1.94 -3.99 13.20
C ASN A 131 2.10 -4.33 14.69
N VAL A 132 3.09 -3.73 15.36
CA VAL A 132 3.28 -3.90 16.81
C VAL A 132 2.04 -3.44 17.58
N GLN A 133 1.55 -2.24 17.29
CA GLN A 133 0.35 -1.72 17.94
C GLN A 133 -0.90 -2.58 17.67
N GLU A 134 -1.00 -3.20 16.52
CA GLU A 134 -2.14 -4.07 16.20
C GLU A 134 -2.04 -5.41 16.92
N GLU A 135 -0.84 -5.97 17.08
CA GLU A 135 -0.62 -7.17 17.90
C GLU A 135 -0.96 -6.90 19.37
N GLU A 136 -0.46 -5.80 19.95
CA GLU A 136 -0.78 -5.40 21.33
C GLU A 136 -2.28 -5.22 21.53
N ARG A 137 -2.94 -4.51 20.62
CA ARG A 137 -4.39 -4.30 20.68
C ARG A 137 -5.16 -5.63 20.64
N GLN A 138 -4.77 -6.57 19.79
CA GLN A 138 -5.46 -7.87 19.67
C GLN A 138 -5.25 -8.75 20.89
N SER A 139 -4.19 -8.55 21.70
CA SER A 139 -4.00 -9.25 22.97
C SER A 139 -4.89 -8.68 24.09
N ASP A 140 -5.17 -7.36 24.05
CA ASP A 140 -5.83 -6.66 25.16
C ASP A 140 -7.35 -6.48 24.96
N THR A 141 -7.82 -6.39 23.70
CA THR A 141 -9.23 -6.11 23.41
C THR A 141 -9.69 -6.65 22.07
N THR A 142 -10.99 -6.96 21.97
CA THR A 142 -11.68 -7.31 20.73
C THR A 142 -12.31 -6.09 20.04
N GLU A 143 -12.23 -4.91 20.62
CA GLU A 143 -12.83 -3.70 20.08
C GLU A 143 -12.12 -3.24 18.80
N LYS A 144 -12.87 -2.67 17.85
CA LYS A 144 -12.32 -2.14 16.60
C LYS A 144 -11.61 -0.81 16.85
N ARG A 145 -10.42 -0.64 16.24
CA ARG A 145 -9.66 0.61 16.28
C ARG A 145 -10.45 1.77 15.67
N THR A 146 -10.51 2.91 16.34
CA THR A 146 -11.23 4.12 15.91
C THR A 146 -10.31 5.18 15.28
N TYR A 147 -8.99 5.15 15.61
CA TYR A 147 -8.00 6.11 15.15
C TYR A 147 -6.75 5.40 14.63
N TYR A 148 -6.11 6.00 13.62
CA TYR A 148 -4.76 5.68 13.20
C TYR A 148 -3.78 6.72 13.76
N VAL A 149 -2.57 6.31 14.08
CA VAL A 149 -1.45 7.21 14.39
C VAL A 149 -0.62 7.35 13.12
N GLY A 150 -0.43 8.57 12.64
CA GLY A 150 0.23 8.86 11.37
C GLY A 150 -0.66 8.68 10.14
N LEU A 151 -0.21 9.20 8.99
CA LEU A 151 -0.90 9.07 7.72
C LEU A 151 -0.80 7.62 7.20
N PRO A 152 -1.89 6.98 6.72
CA PRO A 152 -1.82 5.66 6.09
C PRO A 152 -0.92 5.66 4.85
N VAL A 153 -0.06 4.63 4.65
CA VAL A 153 0.81 4.55 3.45
C VAL A 153 0.00 4.42 2.16
N THR A 154 -1.17 3.80 2.23
CA THR A 154 -2.14 3.67 1.13
C THR A 154 -2.67 5.00 0.62
N SER A 155 -2.53 6.10 1.40
CA SER A 155 -2.84 7.46 0.92
C SER A 155 -1.98 7.87 -0.29
N ALA A 156 -0.83 7.23 -0.50
CA ALA A 156 -0.01 7.42 -1.70
C ALA A 156 -0.78 7.15 -3.00
N ALA A 157 -1.77 6.24 -2.96
CA ALA A 157 -2.61 5.91 -4.11
C ALA A 157 -3.50 7.07 -4.61
N LEU A 158 -3.69 8.10 -3.78
CA LEU A 158 -4.39 9.35 -4.15
C LEU A 158 -3.40 10.52 -4.25
N ILE A 159 -2.46 10.63 -3.32
CA ILE A 159 -1.53 11.78 -3.25
C ILE A 159 -0.63 11.84 -4.48
N LEU A 160 -0.09 10.70 -4.94
CA LEU A 160 0.84 10.68 -6.05
C LEU A 160 0.16 11.00 -7.40
N PRO A 161 -1.01 10.40 -7.77
CA PRO A 161 -1.75 10.79 -8.96
C PRO A 161 -2.14 12.27 -8.97
N LEU A 162 -2.65 12.78 -7.84
CA LEU A 162 -2.98 14.19 -7.69
C LEU A 162 -1.75 15.08 -7.91
N SER A 163 -0.60 14.72 -7.33
CA SER A 163 0.65 15.48 -7.50
C SER A 163 1.12 15.53 -8.95
N PHE A 164 0.92 14.41 -9.68
CA PHE A 164 1.25 14.31 -11.10
C PHE A 164 0.34 15.21 -11.94
N VAL A 165 -0.97 15.19 -11.71
CA VAL A 165 -1.92 16.08 -12.39
C VAL A 165 -1.60 17.55 -12.12
N LEU A 166 -1.32 17.91 -10.87
CA LEU A 166 -0.92 19.27 -10.50
C LEU A 166 0.38 19.71 -11.16
N SER A 167 1.31 18.78 -11.38
CA SER A 167 2.59 19.09 -12.03
C SER A 167 2.41 19.62 -13.45
N GLY A 168 1.47 19.09 -14.22
CA GLY A 168 1.17 19.57 -15.58
C GLY A 168 0.71 21.03 -15.69
N HIS A 169 0.32 21.66 -14.55
CA HIS A 169 -0.09 23.07 -14.50
C HIS A 169 1.03 24.04 -14.08
N LEU A 170 2.24 23.54 -13.81
CA LEU A 170 3.37 24.32 -13.28
C LEU A 170 4.58 24.27 -14.22
N PRO A 171 4.61 25.07 -15.31
CA PRO A 171 5.66 25.01 -16.33
C PRO A 171 7.07 25.25 -15.72
N GLY A 172 8.02 24.43 -16.12
CA GLY A 172 9.43 24.52 -15.72
C GLY A 172 9.80 23.85 -14.38
N LYS A 173 8.81 23.33 -13.61
CA LYS A 173 9.03 22.59 -12.34
C LYS A 173 8.23 21.30 -12.27
N GLU A 174 7.62 20.90 -13.34
CA GLU A 174 6.67 19.79 -13.45
C GLU A 174 7.22 18.51 -12.81
N GLN A 175 8.46 18.15 -13.13
CA GLN A 175 9.10 16.92 -12.66
C GLN A 175 9.43 16.88 -11.16
N PHE A 176 9.47 18.04 -10.46
CA PHE A 176 9.81 18.11 -9.04
C PHE A 176 8.61 18.23 -8.10
N VAL A 177 7.42 18.54 -8.62
CA VAL A 177 6.20 18.64 -7.78
C VAL A 177 5.92 17.33 -7.03
N PRO A 178 5.90 16.15 -7.67
CA PRO A 178 5.73 14.88 -6.95
C PRO A 178 6.83 14.64 -5.92
N VAL A 179 8.09 15.07 -6.18
CA VAL A 179 9.21 14.91 -5.25
C VAL A 179 8.96 15.69 -3.96
N TYR A 180 8.55 16.95 -4.04
CA TYR A 180 8.23 17.76 -2.86
C TYR A 180 7.04 17.22 -2.09
N ILE A 181 5.99 16.80 -2.77
CA ILE A 181 4.78 16.24 -2.15
C ILE A 181 5.13 14.94 -1.42
N LEU A 182 5.93 14.05 -2.00
CA LEU A 182 6.36 12.82 -1.32
C LEU A 182 7.28 13.12 -0.13
N ALA A 183 8.14 14.14 -0.20
CA ALA A 183 8.93 14.56 0.96
C ALA A 183 8.04 14.98 2.13
N MET A 184 6.99 15.75 1.89
CA MET A 184 6.00 16.13 2.90
C MET A 184 5.22 14.90 3.43
N THR A 185 4.86 13.98 2.55
CA THR A 185 4.15 12.75 2.90
C THR A 185 5.03 11.83 3.77
N ALA A 186 6.33 11.74 3.49
CA ALA A 186 7.30 10.99 4.31
C ALA A 186 7.30 11.47 5.77
N VAL A 187 7.31 12.77 5.97
CA VAL A 187 7.21 13.37 7.31
C VAL A 187 5.85 13.05 7.95
N ALA A 188 4.74 13.12 7.18
CA ALA A 188 3.40 12.82 7.68
C ALA A 188 3.22 11.36 8.10
N PHE A 189 3.99 10.42 7.57
CA PHE A 189 3.96 9.02 7.97
C PHE A 189 4.42 8.81 9.41
N VAL A 190 5.43 9.55 9.85
CA VAL A 190 6.05 9.40 11.19
C VAL A 190 5.56 10.41 12.21
N LEU A 191 4.82 11.44 11.79
CA LEU A 191 4.21 12.37 12.73
C LEU A 191 3.08 11.69 13.52
N PRO A 192 2.97 11.91 14.85
CA PRO A 192 1.95 11.31 15.70
C PRO A 192 0.56 12.00 15.52
N ILE A 193 0.11 12.12 14.27
CA ILE A 193 -1.18 12.71 13.94
C ILE A 193 -2.27 11.65 14.13
N HIS A 194 -3.29 11.95 14.91
CA HIS A 194 -4.44 11.07 15.10
C HIS A 194 -5.43 11.23 13.95
N VAL A 195 -5.40 10.30 13.00
CA VAL A 195 -6.30 10.27 11.85
C VAL A 195 -7.51 9.40 12.20
N LYS A 196 -8.72 9.96 12.17
CA LYS A 196 -9.94 9.15 12.34
C LYS A 196 -10.03 8.09 11.24
N LYS A 197 -10.28 6.84 11.65
CA LYS A 197 -10.56 5.78 10.68
C LYS A 197 -11.80 6.17 9.87
N PRO A 198 -11.72 6.20 8.53
CA PRO A 198 -12.88 6.57 7.72
C PRO A 198 -14.01 5.56 7.94
N TYR A 199 -15.17 6.06 8.37
CA TYR A 199 -16.42 5.30 8.38
C TYR A 199 -16.84 4.95 6.95
N PHE A 200 -17.90 4.18 6.79
CA PHE A 200 -18.40 3.75 5.48
C PHE A 200 -18.58 4.92 4.51
N ALA A 201 -19.16 6.04 4.97
CA ALA A 201 -19.30 7.27 4.18
C ALA A 201 -17.95 7.87 3.77
N GLY A 202 -16.94 7.84 4.65
CA GLY A 202 -15.59 8.31 4.34
C GLY A 202 -14.89 7.43 3.30
N LYS A 203 -15.08 6.11 3.34
CA LYS A 203 -14.58 5.19 2.30
C LYS A 203 -15.23 5.47 0.94
N ILE A 204 -16.54 5.71 0.92
CA ILE A 204 -17.25 6.10 -0.30
C ILE A 204 -16.68 7.42 -0.86
N ALA A 205 -16.46 8.42 -0.02
CA ALA A 205 -15.86 9.68 -0.45
C ALA A 205 -14.46 9.48 -1.05
N LEU A 206 -13.61 8.65 -0.44
CA LEU A 206 -12.28 8.31 -0.98
C LEU A 206 -12.37 7.61 -2.34
N VAL A 207 -13.34 6.69 -2.53
CA VAL A 207 -13.58 6.05 -3.82
C VAL A 207 -14.01 7.07 -4.87
N PHE A 208 -14.92 7.99 -4.55
CA PHE A 208 -15.34 9.02 -5.48
C PHE A 208 -14.17 9.96 -5.86
N THR A 209 -13.33 10.33 -4.88
CA THR A 209 -12.12 11.12 -5.16
C THR A 209 -11.19 10.36 -6.09
N GLY A 210 -10.94 9.08 -5.82
CA GLY A 210 -10.12 8.23 -6.69
C GLY A 210 -10.70 8.09 -8.10
N ILE A 211 -12.02 7.92 -8.25
CA ILE A 211 -12.68 7.89 -9.56
C ILE A 211 -12.49 9.23 -10.29
N ALA A 212 -12.68 10.36 -9.61
CA ALA A 212 -12.48 11.67 -10.20
C ALA A 212 -11.02 11.85 -10.68
N GLU A 213 -10.03 11.51 -9.85
CA GLU A 213 -8.61 11.54 -10.22
C GLU A 213 -8.31 10.61 -11.40
N PHE A 214 -8.88 9.41 -11.41
CA PHE A 214 -8.73 8.45 -12.49
C PHE A 214 -9.28 9.00 -13.83
N VAL A 215 -10.46 9.62 -13.80
CA VAL A 215 -11.04 10.27 -15.00
C VAL A 215 -10.17 11.42 -15.48
N ILE A 216 -9.67 12.27 -14.57
CA ILE A 216 -8.76 13.37 -14.94
C ILE A 216 -7.46 12.81 -15.53
N LEU A 217 -6.91 11.75 -14.97
CA LEU A 217 -5.71 11.10 -15.48
C LEU A 217 -5.93 10.54 -16.90
N LEU A 218 -7.10 9.92 -17.17
CA LEU A 218 -7.46 9.44 -18.51
C LEU A 218 -7.65 10.58 -19.50
N MET A 219 -8.27 11.68 -19.07
CA MET A 219 -8.47 12.86 -19.94
C MET A 219 -7.15 13.55 -20.29
N SER A 220 -6.18 13.57 -19.39
CA SER A 220 -4.84 14.11 -19.64
C SER A 220 -4.07 13.32 -20.73
N VAL A 221 -4.40 12.04 -20.93
CA VAL A 221 -3.88 11.21 -22.04
C VAL A 221 -4.35 11.74 -23.40
N GLY A 222 -5.61 12.20 -23.49
CA GLY A 222 -6.20 12.69 -24.75
C GLY A 222 -5.71 14.07 -25.18
N LEU A 223 -5.07 14.81 -24.27
CA LEU A 223 -4.64 16.19 -24.50
C LEU A 223 -3.15 16.36 -24.81
N ASN A 224 -2.37 15.26 -24.92
CA ASN A 224 -0.91 15.29 -25.22
C ASN A 224 -0.15 16.32 -24.35
N ILE A 225 -0.48 16.41 -23.05
CA ILE A 225 0.25 17.22 -22.08
C ILE A 225 1.26 16.37 -21.34
#